data_c6e8b5959a443bdac35944bb08e345a0
#
_entry.id   c6e8b5959a443bdac35944bb08e345a0
#
_cell.length_a   1.000
_cell.length_b   1.000
_cell.length_c   1.000
_cell.angle_alpha   90.00
_cell.angle_beta   90.00
_cell.angle_gamma   90.00
#
_symmetry.space_group_name_H-M   'P 1'
#
loop_
_entity.id
_entity.type
_entity.pdbx_description
1 polymer ?
#
loop_
_entity_poly.entity_id
_entity_poly.type
_entity_poly.pdbx_seq_one_letter_code
_entity_poly.pdbx_strand_id
1 'polypeptide(L)'
;MTQSTAAPGAAARYVPRPATADDAAEITRLRSQLVLSEPLDEEWLLVCRDQLASRLRPGGDARACVVDAPGDGLAACALALVHPVLSAPKYPKGLAARIHVVATEPAYRRRGLARAAVSALLEALEREGVTLYELHASKEAAPLYEELGFARDPALMRMTKLPQGRDGGAG
;
A
#
# COMPACT_ATOMS: atom_id res chain seq x y z
N MET A 1 32.15 21.22 -37.93
CA MET A 1 31.05 20.28 -37.78
C MET A 1 31.24 19.56 -36.45
N THR A 2 30.67 20.08 -35.40
CA THR A 2 30.71 19.49 -34.06
C THR A 2 29.44 18.68 -33.84
N GLN A 3 29.55 17.37 -33.93
CA GLN A 3 28.47 16.48 -33.50
C GLN A 3 28.39 16.51 -31.97
N SER A 4 27.34 17.11 -31.47
CA SER A 4 26.95 17.01 -30.06
C SER A 4 26.41 15.61 -29.84
N THR A 5 27.21 14.75 -29.24
CA THR A 5 26.77 13.45 -28.76
C THR A 5 25.96 13.70 -27.46
N ALA A 6 24.65 13.75 -27.59
CA ALA A 6 23.78 13.69 -26.42
C ALA A 6 24.03 12.36 -25.68
N ALA A 7 24.49 12.43 -24.47
CA ALA A 7 24.62 11.27 -23.60
C ALA A 7 23.25 10.57 -23.45
N PRO A 8 23.20 9.22 -23.48
CA PRO A 8 21.94 8.51 -23.25
C PRO A 8 21.41 8.90 -21.87
N GLY A 9 20.18 9.42 -21.85
CA GLY A 9 19.51 9.88 -20.65
C GLY A 9 19.62 8.83 -19.56
N ALA A 10 20.06 9.25 -18.37
CA ALA A 10 20.08 8.40 -17.18
C ALA A 10 18.69 7.79 -17.02
N ALA A 11 18.61 6.46 -17.05
CA ALA A 11 17.38 5.74 -16.81
C ALA A 11 16.77 6.27 -15.51
N ALA A 12 15.53 6.77 -15.56
CA ALA A 12 14.85 7.33 -14.41
C ALA A 12 14.92 6.32 -13.26
N ARG A 13 15.56 6.71 -12.16
CA ARG A 13 15.76 5.85 -11.03
C ARG A 13 14.50 5.89 -10.18
N TYR A 14 13.71 4.82 -10.24
CA TYR A 14 12.52 4.66 -9.41
C TYR A 14 12.95 4.36 -7.98
N VAL A 15 12.86 5.35 -7.10
CA VAL A 15 13.25 5.23 -5.69
C VAL A 15 12.02 5.38 -4.81
N PRO A 16 11.72 4.41 -3.93
CA PRO A 16 10.65 4.57 -2.96
C PRO A 16 10.92 5.74 -2.01
N ARG A 17 9.87 6.48 -1.70
CA ARG A 17 9.87 7.53 -0.67
C ARG A 17 8.69 7.34 0.28
N PRO A 18 8.77 7.86 1.52
CA PRO A 18 7.59 7.92 2.39
C PRO A 18 6.47 8.73 1.74
N ALA A 19 5.23 8.23 1.88
CA ALA A 19 4.05 8.96 1.44
C ALA A 19 3.67 10.05 2.43
N THR A 20 3.03 11.08 1.91
CA THR A 20 2.39 12.14 2.70
C THR A 20 0.89 12.16 2.46
N ALA A 21 0.16 13.01 3.17
CA ALA A 21 -1.27 13.19 2.96
C ALA A 21 -1.62 13.57 1.50
N ASP A 22 -0.71 14.24 0.80
CA ASP A 22 -0.91 14.63 -0.61
C ASP A 22 -0.93 13.45 -1.57
N ASP A 23 -0.38 12.30 -1.17
CA ASP A 23 -0.40 11.07 -1.96
C ASP A 23 -1.71 10.28 -1.83
N ALA A 24 -2.60 10.69 -0.93
CA ALA A 24 -3.80 9.92 -0.60
C ALA A 24 -4.73 9.70 -1.80
N ALA A 25 -4.90 10.68 -2.67
CA ALA A 25 -5.74 10.55 -3.86
C ALA A 25 -5.21 9.48 -4.82
N GLU A 26 -3.91 9.48 -5.12
CA GLU A 26 -3.29 8.52 -6.01
C GLU A 26 -3.25 7.10 -5.41
N ILE A 27 -2.94 6.96 -4.12
CA ILE A 27 -3.00 5.66 -3.43
C ILE A 27 -4.42 5.11 -3.47
N THR A 28 -5.43 5.95 -3.23
CA THR A 28 -6.85 5.56 -3.30
C THR A 28 -7.23 5.11 -4.70
N ARG A 29 -6.78 5.82 -5.73
CA ARG A 29 -7.02 5.44 -7.14
C ARG A 29 -6.42 4.07 -7.45
N LEU A 30 -5.15 3.86 -7.12
CA LEU A 30 -4.46 2.58 -7.35
C LEU A 30 -5.12 1.44 -6.59
N ARG A 31 -5.53 1.67 -5.34
CA ARG A 31 -6.28 0.69 -4.55
C ARG A 31 -7.59 0.30 -5.22
N SER A 32 -8.37 1.29 -5.64
CA SER A 32 -9.67 1.08 -6.27
C SER A 32 -9.55 0.29 -7.57
N GLN A 33 -8.61 0.64 -8.41
CA GLN A 33 -8.47 0.06 -9.75
C GLN A 33 -7.72 -1.28 -9.77
N LEU A 34 -6.79 -1.51 -8.85
CA LEU A 34 -5.84 -2.62 -8.95
C LEU A 34 -5.89 -3.61 -7.80
N VAL A 35 -6.49 -3.24 -6.66
CA VAL A 35 -6.48 -4.07 -5.44
C VAL A 35 -7.87 -4.59 -5.10
N LEU A 36 -8.88 -3.74 -5.18
CA LEU A 36 -10.26 -4.13 -4.90
C LEU A 36 -10.83 -4.96 -6.03
N SER A 37 -11.70 -5.91 -5.71
CA SER A 37 -12.40 -6.74 -6.69
C SER A 37 -13.37 -5.92 -7.56
N GLU A 38 -13.90 -4.84 -6.99
CA GLU A 38 -14.75 -3.88 -7.70
C GLU A 38 -14.24 -2.47 -7.45
N PRO A 39 -14.12 -1.63 -8.50
CA PRO A 39 -13.72 -0.25 -8.33
C PRO A 39 -14.71 0.54 -7.48
N LEU A 40 -14.20 1.51 -6.73
CA LEU A 40 -15.02 2.45 -5.96
C LEU A 40 -15.67 3.48 -6.91
N ASP A 41 -16.90 3.87 -6.59
CA ASP A 41 -17.54 5.02 -7.22
C ASP A 41 -16.93 6.35 -6.72
N GLU A 42 -17.34 7.46 -7.31
CA GLU A 42 -16.79 8.79 -6.99
C GLU A 42 -16.96 9.17 -5.52
N GLU A 43 -18.12 8.85 -4.92
CA GLU A 43 -18.41 9.15 -3.52
C GLU A 43 -17.44 8.40 -2.60
N TRP A 44 -17.29 7.11 -2.81
CA TRP A 44 -16.38 6.28 -2.00
C TRP A 44 -14.91 6.58 -2.26
N LEU A 45 -14.53 7.02 -3.46
CA LEU A 45 -13.18 7.51 -3.73
C LEU A 45 -12.86 8.74 -2.85
N LEU A 46 -13.79 9.68 -2.72
CA LEU A 46 -13.62 10.86 -1.87
C LEU A 46 -13.53 10.48 -0.39
N VAL A 47 -14.42 9.61 0.08
CA VAL A 47 -14.41 9.13 1.47
C VAL A 47 -13.09 8.43 1.80
N CYS A 48 -12.64 7.54 0.93
CA CYS A 48 -11.39 6.80 1.13
C CYS A 48 -10.16 7.73 1.10
N ARG A 49 -10.11 8.65 0.14
CA ARG A 49 -9.05 9.66 0.04
C ARG A 49 -8.94 10.49 1.32
N ASP A 50 -10.05 11.02 1.81
CA ASP A 50 -10.06 11.91 2.97
C ASP A 50 -9.68 11.14 4.25
N GLN A 51 -10.16 9.92 4.41
CA GLN A 51 -9.76 9.03 5.49
C GLN A 51 -8.26 8.74 5.44
N LEU A 52 -7.74 8.38 4.28
CA LEU A 52 -6.32 8.07 4.12
C LEU A 52 -5.43 9.29 4.36
N ALA A 53 -5.81 10.46 3.83
CA ALA A 53 -5.09 11.71 4.05
C ALA A 53 -4.95 12.02 5.53
N SER A 54 -6.03 11.84 6.30
CA SER A 54 -6.01 12.02 7.76
C SER A 54 -5.07 11.03 8.45
N ARG A 55 -5.07 9.76 8.04
CA ARG A 55 -4.25 8.69 8.64
C ARG A 55 -2.76 8.80 8.28
N LEU A 56 -2.42 9.43 7.15
CA LEU A 56 -1.03 9.65 6.72
C LEU A 56 -0.37 10.87 7.37
N ARG A 57 -1.14 11.73 8.06
CA ARG A 57 -0.58 12.86 8.79
C ARG A 57 0.30 12.40 9.95
N PRO A 58 1.24 13.24 10.42
CA PRO A 58 2.00 12.95 11.63
C PRO A 58 1.09 12.59 12.80
N GLY A 59 1.38 11.47 13.49
CA GLY A 59 0.53 10.91 14.54
C GLY A 59 -0.61 10.01 14.07
N GLY A 60 -0.84 9.90 12.76
CA GLY A 60 -1.78 8.94 12.19
C GLY A 60 -1.24 7.52 12.19
N ASP A 61 -2.12 6.57 11.91
CA ASP A 61 -1.82 5.13 11.95
C ASP A 61 -1.46 4.52 10.59
N ALA A 62 -1.53 5.28 9.50
CA ALA A 62 -1.08 4.81 8.19
C ALA A 62 0.42 5.06 7.97
N ARG A 63 1.08 4.09 7.35
CA ARG A 63 2.43 4.19 6.82
C ARG A 63 2.41 3.73 5.37
N ALA A 64 3.03 4.48 4.50
CA ALA A 64 3.12 4.11 3.10
C ALA A 64 4.46 4.52 2.50
N CYS A 65 4.90 3.72 1.53
CA CYS A 65 6.00 4.07 0.64
C CYS A 65 5.46 4.09 -0.79
N VAL A 66 5.84 5.11 -1.52
CA VAL A 66 5.38 5.33 -2.89
C VAL A 66 6.57 5.51 -3.82
N VAL A 67 6.35 5.20 -5.08
CA VAL A 67 7.32 5.41 -6.16
C VAL A 67 6.67 6.36 -7.17
N ASP A 68 7.28 7.51 -7.37
CA ASP A 68 6.76 8.50 -8.32
C ASP A 68 6.88 7.99 -9.76
N ALA A 69 5.88 8.27 -10.59
CA ALA A 69 5.97 8.09 -12.02
C ALA A 69 6.73 9.24 -12.67
N PRO A 70 7.35 9.03 -13.85
CA PRO A 70 7.88 10.14 -14.63
C PRO A 70 6.72 11.01 -15.13
N GLY A 71 6.57 12.19 -14.61
CA GLY A 71 5.42 13.06 -14.85
C GLY A 71 4.52 13.08 -13.61
N ASP A 72 3.20 13.01 -13.82
CA ASP A 72 2.24 13.06 -12.73
C ASP A 72 1.84 11.66 -12.23
N GLY A 73 1.56 11.56 -10.94
CA GLY A 73 1.04 10.34 -10.31
C GLY A 73 2.11 9.40 -9.79
N LEU A 74 1.66 8.23 -9.35
CA LEU A 74 2.49 7.20 -8.76
C LEU A 74 2.68 6.00 -9.69
N ALA A 75 3.89 5.49 -9.78
CA ALA A 75 4.19 4.24 -10.46
C ALA A 75 3.86 3.02 -9.59
N ALA A 76 4.06 3.12 -8.28
CA ALA A 76 3.76 2.06 -7.33
C ALA A 76 3.52 2.61 -5.93
N CYS A 77 2.83 1.84 -5.10
CA CYS A 77 2.68 2.13 -3.68
C CYS A 77 2.56 0.86 -2.84
N ALA A 78 2.94 0.99 -1.57
CA ALA A 78 2.65 0.02 -0.52
C ALA A 78 2.15 0.78 0.72
N LEU A 79 1.01 0.34 1.28
CA LEU A 79 0.35 0.99 2.41
C LEU A 79 0.02 -0.01 3.49
N ALA A 80 0.35 0.32 4.73
CA ALA A 80 -0.05 -0.42 5.91
C ALA A 80 -0.76 0.48 6.93
N LEU A 81 -1.62 -0.13 7.72
CA LEU A 81 -2.15 0.46 8.96
C LEU A 81 -1.47 -0.21 10.14
N VAL A 82 -0.96 0.59 11.06
CA VAL A 82 -0.39 0.15 12.32
C VAL A 82 -1.50 0.07 13.37
N HIS A 83 -1.58 -1.04 14.08
CA HIS A 83 -2.62 -1.22 15.09
C HIS A 83 -2.05 -1.88 16.35
N PRO A 84 -2.70 -1.67 17.51
CA PRO A 84 -2.27 -2.29 18.75
C PRO A 84 -2.56 -3.79 18.77
N VAL A 85 -1.65 -4.53 19.38
CA VAL A 85 -1.83 -5.92 19.79
C VAL A 85 -1.39 -6.05 21.23
N LEU A 86 -1.77 -7.14 21.91
CA LEU A 86 -1.29 -7.38 23.26
C LEU A 86 0.20 -7.71 23.24
N SER A 87 0.96 -7.04 24.09
CA SER A 87 2.41 -7.22 24.18
C SER A 87 2.78 -8.65 24.58
N ALA A 88 3.80 -9.17 23.93
CA ALA A 88 4.41 -10.47 24.22
C ALA A 88 5.89 -10.40 23.79
N PRO A 89 6.71 -11.39 24.14
CA PRO A 89 8.12 -11.39 23.70
C PRO A 89 8.33 -11.22 22.19
N LYS A 90 7.40 -11.72 21.37
CA LYS A 90 7.40 -11.52 19.90
C LYS A 90 6.90 -10.13 19.48
N TYR A 91 6.17 -9.44 20.34
CA TYR A 91 5.53 -8.15 20.08
C TYR A 91 5.81 -7.19 21.24
N PRO A 92 7.09 -6.84 21.48
CA PRO A 92 7.46 -6.17 22.74
C PRO A 92 6.84 -4.78 22.89
N LYS A 93 6.56 -4.10 21.77
CA LYS A 93 5.87 -2.80 21.78
C LYS A 93 4.35 -2.89 21.62
N GLY A 94 3.81 -4.11 21.50
CA GLY A 94 2.36 -4.28 21.29
C GLY A 94 1.85 -3.66 20.00
N LEU A 95 2.63 -3.73 18.92
CA LEU A 95 2.30 -3.16 17.61
C LEU A 95 2.32 -4.23 16.53
N ALA A 96 1.35 -4.16 15.65
CA ALA A 96 1.31 -4.91 14.40
C ALA A 96 1.00 -3.97 13.24
N ALA A 97 1.35 -4.38 12.04
CA ALA A 97 1.01 -3.68 10.81
C ALA A 97 0.29 -4.60 9.85
N ARG A 98 -0.82 -4.14 9.29
CA ARG A 98 -1.51 -4.83 8.21
C ARG A 98 -1.30 -4.06 6.91
N ILE A 99 -0.72 -4.74 5.91
CA ILE A 99 -0.56 -4.19 4.57
C ILE A 99 -1.88 -4.33 3.82
N HIS A 100 -2.47 -3.21 3.45
CA HIS A 100 -3.77 -3.14 2.79
C HIS A 100 -3.68 -2.91 1.30
N VAL A 101 -2.61 -2.26 0.86
CA VAL A 101 -2.43 -1.90 -0.55
C VAL A 101 -0.99 -2.19 -0.95
N VAL A 102 -0.83 -2.94 -2.01
CA VAL A 102 0.40 -3.03 -2.80
C VAL A 102 -0.03 -3.00 -4.26
N ALA A 103 0.37 -1.98 -4.96
CA ALA A 103 -0.07 -1.77 -6.33
C ALA A 103 1.05 -1.19 -7.19
N THR A 104 1.12 -1.64 -8.43
CA THR A 104 2.00 -1.08 -9.47
C THR A 104 1.14 -0.74 -10.67
N GLU A 105 1.22 0.51 -11.13
CA GLU A 105 0.58 0.95 -12.35
C GLU A 105 0.98 0.01 -13.50
N PRO A 106 0.05 -0.48 -14.34
CA PRO A 106 0.36 -1.46 -15.39
C PRO A 106 1.51 -1.06 -16.30
N ALA A 107 1.65 0.23 -16.64
CA ALA A 107 2.73 0.74 -17.48
C ALA A 107 4.14 0.58 -16.87
N TYR A 108 4.22 0.38 -15.55
CA TYR A 108 5.49 0.29 -14.81
C TYR A 108 5.76 -1.09 -14.22
N ARG A 109 4.98 -2.09 -14.60
CA ARG A 109 5.17 -3.47 -14.12
C ARG A 109 6.46 -4.08 -14.64
N ARG A 110 6.90 -5.18 -13.99
CA ARG A 110 8.12 -5.94 -14.29
C ARG A 110 9.41 -5.15 -14.09
N ARG A 111 9.40 -4.17 -13.20
CA ARG A 111 10.57 -3.35 -12.84
C ARG A 111 10.98 -3.50 -11.38
N GLY A 112 10.35 -4.42 -10.64
CA GLY A 112 10.60 -4.63 -9.22
C GLY A 112 10.07 -3.52 -8.30
N LEU A 113 9.12 -2.70 -8.74
CA LEU A 113 8.63 -1.55 -7.98
C LEU A 113 7.79 -1.96 -6.77
N ALA A 114 6.96 -2.99 -6.90
CA ALA A 114 6.21 -3.53 -5.76
C ALA A 114 7.14 -4.03 -4.66
N ARG A 115 8.15 -4.81 -5.02
CA ARG A 115 9.20 -5.26 -4.09
C ARG A 115 9.89 -4.09 -3.41
N ALA A 116 10.29 -3.08 -4.17
CA ALA A 116 10.98 -1.89 -3.64
C ALA A 116 10.09 -1.13 -2.65
N ALA A 117 8.83 -0.89 -3.00
CA ALA A 117 7.87 -0.18 -2.14
C ALA A 117 7.58 -0.96 -0.85
N VAL A 118 7.34 -2.27 -0.94
CA VAL A 118 7.10 -3.12 0.25
C VAL A 118 8.34 -3.20 1.13
N SER A 119 9.53 -3.40 0.56
CA SER A 119 10.77 -3.46 1.33
C SER A 119 11.02 -2.16 2.09
N ALA A 120 10.84 -1.01 1.44
CA ALA A 120 10.98 0.29 2.09
C ALA A 120 9.95 0.50 3.21
N LEU A 121 8.71 0.04 3.00
CA LEU A 121 7.66 0.09 4.02
C LEU A 121 8.00 -0.79 5.23
N LEU A 122 8.44 -2.03 5.01
CA LEU A 122 8.82 -2.93 6.09
C LEU A 122 9.99 -2.37 6.91
N GLU A 123 11.00 -1.81 6.26
CA GLU A 123 12.14 -1.17 6.94
C GLU A 123 11.69 0.03 7.80
N ALA A 124 10.76 0.85 7.29
CA ALA A 124 10.22 1.97 8.05
C ALA A 124 9.45 1.51 9.29
N LEU A 125 8.62 0.47 9.15
CA LEU A 125 7.83 -0.10 10.24
C LEU A 125 8.72 -0.81 11.27
N GLU A 126 9.76 -1.49 10.84
CA GLU A 126 10.74 -2.12 11.73
C GLU A 126 11.44 -1.09 12.61
N ARG A 127 11.81 0.06 12.07
CA ARG A 127 12.38 1.18 12.85
C ARG A 127 11.42 1.73 13.90
N GLU A 128 10.12 1.60 13.70
CA GLU A 128 9.11 1.96 14.70
C GLU A 128 8.88 0.86 15.75
N GLY A 129 9.49 -0.30 15.57
CA GLY A 129 9.37 -1.44 16.49
C GLY A 129 8.19 -2.36 16.21
N VAL A 130 7.62 -2.31 15.02
CA VAL A 130 6.62 -3.28 14.57
C VAL A 130 7.33 -4.60 14.28
N THR A 131 6.79 -5.71 14.78
CA THR A 131 7.37 -7.05 14.60
C THR A 131 6.38 -8.06 14.02
N LEU A 132 5.11 -7.72 13.93
CA LEU A 132 4.10 -8.55 13.29
C LEU A 132 3.54 -7.84 12.06
N TYR A 133 3.60 -8.51 10.93
CA TYR A 133 3.13 -8.02 9.65
C TYR A 133 2.14 -9.01 9.04
N GLU A 134 1.00 -8.51 8.59
CA GLU A 134 -0.05 -9.31 7.97
C GLU A 134 -0.47 -8.72 6.63
N LEU A 135 -0.82 -9.57 5.68
CA LEU A 135 -1.38 -9.18 4.40
C LEU A 135 -2.23 -10.30 3.79
N HIS A 136 -3.04 -9.94 2.83
CA HIS A 136 -3.70 -10.91 1.95
C HIS A 136 -2.96 -10.93 0.60
N ALA A 137 -2.48 -12.12 0.22
CA ALA A 137 -1.76 -12.31 -1.04
C ALA A 137 -2.64 -12.99 -2.08
N SER A 138 -2.65 -12.45 -3.31
CA SER A 138 -3.10 -13.20 -4.46
C SER A 138 -2.12 -14.34 -4.77
N LYS A 139 -2.54 -15.33 -5.55
CA LYS A 139 -1.65 -16.43 -5.96
C LYS A 139 -0.43 -15.92 -6.72
N GLU A 140 -0.61 -14.89 -7.55
CA GLU A 140 0.44 -14.28 -8.35
C GLU A 140 1.46 -13.52 -7.48
N ALA A 141 1.01 -12.87 -6.42
CA ALA A 141 1.86 -12.06 -5.54
C ALA A 141 2.51 -12.87 -4.40
N ALA A 142 1.97 -14.02 -4.05
CA ALA A 142 2.47 -14.84 -2.94
C ALA A 142 3.99 -15.14 -3.01
N PRO A 143 4.58 -15.49 -4.16
CA PRO A 143 6.03 -15.71 -4.24
C PRO A 143 6.87 -14.50 -3.82
N LEU A 144 6.44 -13.28 -4.17
CA LEU A 144 7.11 -12.05 -3.75
C LEU A 144 7.13 -11.92 -2.22
N TYR A 145 5.98 -12.14 -1.59
CA TYR A 145 5.87 -12.01 -0.14
C TYR A 145 6.61 -13.11 0.61
N GLU A 146 6.60 -14.33 0.09
CA GLU A 146 7.39 -15.44 0.65
C GLU A 146 8.90 -15.14 0.63
N GLU A 147 9.40 -14.55 -0.47
CA GLU A 147 10.80 -14.10 -0.55
C GLU A 147 11.12 -12.97 0.46
N LEU A 148 10.13 -12.16 0.82
CA LEU A 148 10.28 -11.11 1.84
C LEU A 148 10.12 -11.63 3.28
N GLY A 149 9.85 -12.91 3.47
CA GLY A 149 9.76 -13.56 4.78
C GLY A 149 8.35 -13.79 5.30
N PHE A 150 7.32 -13.52 4.49
CA PHE A 150 5.94 -13.86 4.86
C PHE A 150 5.69 -15.35 4.74
N ALA A 151 4.95 -15.90 5.68
CA ALA A 151 4.48 -17.28 5.65
C ALA A 151 2.94 -17.31 5.71
N ARG A 152 2.35 -18.35 5.15
CA ARG A 152 0.91 -18.55 5.22
C ARG A 152 0.48 -18.90 6.64
N ASP A 153 -0.60 -18.31 7.09
CA ASP A 153 -1.24 -18.65 8.36
C ASP A 153 -2.62 -19.23 8.08
N PRO A 154 -2.76 -20.58 8.08
CA PRO A 154 -4.04 -21.23 7.83
C PRO A 154 -5.04 -21.08 8.98
N ALA A 155 -4.61 -20.59 10.14
CA ALA A 155 -5.48 -20.36 11.28
C ALA A 155 -6.32 -19.08 11.16
N LEU A 156 -6.03 -18.20 10.21
CA LEU A 156 -6.78 -16.97 10.01
C LEU A 156 -8.22 -17.28 9.57
N MET A 157 -9.18 -16.75 10.30
CA MET A 157 -10.60 -16.81 9.96
C MET A 157 -11.16 -15.40 9.78
N ARG A 158 -12.05 -15.22 8.82
CA ARG A 158 -12.68 -13.91 8.53
C ARG A 158 -14.20 -14.04 8.50
N MET A 159 -14.86 -13.04 9.04
CA MET A 159 -16.31 -12.83 8.88
C MET A 159 -16.55 -11.38 8.48
N THR A 160 -17.40 -11.16 7.51
CA THR A 160 -17.94 -9.85 7.16
C THR A 160 -19.45 -9.87 7.33
N LYS A 161 -19.95 -8.99 8.18
CA LYS A 161 -21.39 -8.73 8.29
C LYS A 161 -21.69 -7.46 7.54
N LEU A 162 -22.31 -7.60 6.38
CA LEU A 162 -22.67 -6.45 5.56
C LEU A 162 -23.74 -5.61 6.28
N PRO A 163 -23.70 -4.28 6.17
CA PRO A 163 -24.77 -3.45 6.67
C PRO A 163 -26.08 -3.86 5.99
N GLN A 164 -27.15 -4.01 6.77
CA GLN A 164 -28.48 -4.26 6.20
C GLN A 164 -28.84 -3.08 5.32
N GLY A 165 -29.16 -3.34 4.05
CA GLY A 165 -29.69 -2.33 3.16
C GLY A 165 -30.91 -1.69 3.82
N ARG A 166 -31.01 -0.37 3.80
CA ARG A 166 -32.30 0.27 4.05
C ARG A 166 -33.20 -0.20 2.92
N ASP A 167 -34.06 -1.17 3.21
CA ASP A 167 -35.21 -1.42 2.35
C ASP A 167 -35.95 -0.10 2.25
N GLY A 168 -35.86 0.50 1.06
CA GLY A 168 -36.70 1.62 0.71
C GLY A 168 -38.14 1.13 0.75
N GLY A 169 -38.80 1.34 1.86
CA GLY A 169 -40.22 1.12 1.97
C GLY A 169 -40.91 2.00 0.91
N ALA A 170 -41.32 1.41 -0.19
CA ALA A 170 -42.31 1.96 -1.04
C ALA A 170 -43.66 1.71 -0.34
N GLY A 171 -44.20 2.76 0.24
CA GLY A 171 -45.59 2.87 0.61
C GLY A 171 -46.39 3.41 -0.54
#